data_d3624d7fc5cf42a993a96d447cad2ba8
#
_entry.id   d3624d7fc5cf42a993a96d447cad2ba8
#
_cell.length_a   1.000
_cell.length_b   1.000
_cell.length_c   1.000
_cell.angle_alpha   90.00
_cell.angle_beta   90.00
_cell.angle_gamma   90.00
#
_symmetry.space_group_name_H-M   'P 1'
#
loop_
_entity.id
_entity.type
_entity.pdbx_description
1 polymer ?
#
loop_
_entity_poly.entity_id
_entity_poly.type
_entity_poly.pdbx_seq_one_letter_code
_entity_poly.pdbx_strand_id
1 'polypeptide(L)'
;SSIQMRTHGSGEPLLILHGELGFPGWMKYHDKLSESYQVYAPSHPGFDSSPGIDWMMQVRDLAGWYLEAIEDIGLDSVNLLGLSFGGWLAAEMAVMDPGLFRKLVLVCPTGIKPEQGEIYDIFLNLAPDYLKESFHDPEGTAEYNLICPSEPTPEKLELWEVAREQSCKLGWKPYMYNPNLKHLLHRLKNLN
;
A
#
# COMPACT_ATOMS: atom_id res chain seq x y z
N SER A 1 13.74 9.31 9.72
CA SER A 1 12.48 9.03 10.50
C SER A 1 12.25 7.54 10.55
N SER A 2 11.96 6.97 11.74
CA SER A 2 11.66 5.55 11.89
C SER A 2 10.16 5.30 11.69
N ILE A 3 9.81 4.33 10.85
CA ILE A 3 8.44 3.83 10.71
C ILE A 3 8.31 2.45 11.37
N GLN A 4 7.07 2.05 11.65
CA GLN A 4 6.83 0.67 12.06
C GLN A 4 6.99 -0.26 10.85
N MET A 5 7.76 -1.32 11.02
CA MET A 5 7.95 -2.36 10.01
C MET A 5 7.92 -3.74 10.65
N ARG A 6 7.14 -4.64 10.07
CA ARG A 6 7.12 -6.05 10.44
C ARG A 6 7.92 -6.85 9.44
N THR A 7 8.75 -7.76 9.93
CA THR A 7 9.61 -8.59 9.08
C THR A 7 9.50 -10.05 9.50
N HIS A 8 9.43 -10.95 8.53
CA HIS A 8 9.44 -12.39 8.78
C HIS A 8 9.93 -13.16 7.56
N GLY A 9 10.43 -14.39 7.80
CA GLY A 9 10.94 -15.28 6.77
C GLY A 9 12.42 -15.07 6.47
N SER A 10 12.85 -15.66 5.38
CA SER A 10 14.22 -15.59 4.86
C SER A 10 14.21 -15.80 3.35
N GLY A 11 15.26 -15.36 2.67
CA GLY A 11 15.37 -15.48 1.21
C GLY A 11 15.40 -14.11 0.51
N GLU A 12 14.89 -14.05 -0.72
CA GLU A 12 14.86 -12.79 -1.47
C GLU A 12 13.96 -11.76 -0.79
N PRO A 13 14.35 -10.47 -0.76
CA PRO A 13 13.52 -9.41 -0.19
C PRO A 13 12.19 -9.27 -0.91
N LEU A 14 11.10 -9.19 -0.15
CA LEU A 14 9.76 -8.86 -0.62
C LEU A 14 9.18 -7.73 0.22
N LEU A 15 9.02 -6.56 -0.39
CA LEU A 15 8.36 -5.42 0.23
C LEU A 15 6.86 -5.47 -0.09
N ILE A 16 6.02 -5.44 0.96
CA ILE A 16 4.56 -5.46 0.84
C ILE A 16 4.01 -4.12 1.31
N LEU A 17 3.37 -3.40 0.40
CA LEU A 17 2.81 -2.07 0.63
C LEU A 17 1.29 -2.15 0.81
N HIS A 18 0.80 -1.70 1.97
CA HIS A 18 -0.61 -1.76 2.34
C HIS A 18 -1.47 -0.72 1.61
N GLY A 19 -2.79 -0.90 1.68
CA GLY A 19 -3.78 0.00 1.10
C GLY A 19 -4.07 1.24 1.95
N GLU A 20 -5.09 1.99 1.52
CA GLU A 20 -5.50 3.30 2.03
C GLU A 20 -6.00 3.33 3.49
N LEU A 21 -6.39 2.20 4.06
CA LEU A 21 -6.84 2.10 5.45
C LEU A 21 -5.76 1.66 6.45
N GLY A 22 -4.48 1.72 6.05
CA GLY A 22 -3.37 1.32 6.89
C GLY A 22 -3.05 -0.18 6.82
N PHE A 23 -2.16 -0.63 7.70
CA PHE A 23 -1.74 -2.01 7.76
C PHE A 23 -2.81 -2.88 8.46
N PRO A 24 -3.40 -3.86 7.78
CA PRO A 24 -4.53 -4.62 8.33
C PRO A 24 -4.16 -5.58 9.47
N GLY A 25 -2.88 -5.70 9.80
CA GLY A 25 -2.30 -6.72 10.66
C GLY A 25 -1.56 -7.78 9.85
N TRP A 26 -0.89 -8.68 10.57
CA TRP A 26 -0.20 -9.80 9.94
C TRP A 26 -1.21 -10.89 9.57
N MET A 27 -1.38 -11.16 8.27
CA MET A 27 -2.36 -12.06 7.70
C MET A 27 -1.71 -13.36 7.21
N LYS A 28 -2.50 -14.40 6.96
CA LYS A 28 -2.04 -15.69 6.43
C LYS A 28 -1.25 -15.58 5.13
N TYR A 29 -1.58 -14.61 4.28
CA TYR A 29 -0.81 -14.42 3.05
C TYR A 29 0.62 -13.92 3.34
N HIS A 30 0.83 -13.15 4.42
CA HIS A 30 2.18 -12.78 4.86
C HIS A 30 2.96 -14.01 5.34
N ASP A 31 2.32 -14.90 6.15
CA ASP A 31 2.94 -16.16 6.57
C ASP A 31 3.31 -17.00 5.35
N LYS A 32 2.39 -17.14 4.39
CA LYS A 32 2.62 -17.94 3.20
C LYS A 32 3.75 -17.40 2.32
N LEU A 33 3.83 -16.09 2.16
CA LEU A 33 4.92 -15.44 1.42
C LEU A 33 6.25 -15.57 2.17
N SER A 34 6.24 -15.51 3.50
CA SER A 34 7.45 -15.62 4.32
C SER A 34 8.08 -17.02 4.32
N GLU A 35 7.37 -18.06 3.84
CA GLU A 35 7.96 -19.37 3.58
C GLU A 35 9.05 -19.34 2.49
N SER A 36 9.01 -18.36 1.58
CA SER A 36 9.90 -18.26 0.42
C SER A 36 10.65 -16.94 0.30
N TYR A 37 10.21 -15.91 1.03
CA TYR A 37 10.78 -14.56 0.96
C TYR A 37 11.11 -14.03 2.34
N GLN A 38 12.10 -13.13 2.41
CA GLN A 38 12.25 -12.22 3.53
C GLN A 38 11.22 -11.09 3.34
N VAL A 39 10.09 -11.18 4.05
CA VAL A 39 9.00 -10.20 3.95
C VAL A 39 9.31 -8.97 4.78
N TYR A 40 9.07 -7.80 4.19
CA TYR A 40 9.08 -6.47 4.81
C TYR A 40 7.70 -5.85 4.62
N ALA A 41 6.98 -5.63 5.71
CA ALA A 41 5.63 -5.06 5.70
C ALA A 41 5.59 -3.80 6.59
N PRO A 42 5.93 -2.63 6.03
CA PRO A 42 5.90 -1.36 6.75
C PRO A 42 4.49 -0.82 6.91
N SER A 43 4.23 -0.08 7.99
CA SER A 43 3.16 0.93 8.03
C SER A 43 3.71 2.22 7.43
N HIS A 44 3.06 2.75 6.40
CA HIS A 44 3.52 3.96 5.70
C HIS A 44 3.67 5.16 6.66
N PRO A 45 4.56 6.12 6.36
CA PRO A 45 4.62 7.37 7.10
C PRO A 45 3.23 8.03 7.23
N GLY A 46 2.84 8.34 8.46
CA GLY A 46 1.54 8.93 8.78
C GLY A 46 0.38 7.94 8.92
N PHE A 47 0.60 6.64 8.67
CA PHE A 47 -0.40 5.60 8.87
C PHE A 47 -0.14 4.81 10.15
N ASP A 48 -1.20 4.27 10.72
CA ASP A 48 -1.17 3.52 11.98
C ASP A 48 -0.47 4.35 13.08
N SER A 49 0.62 3.83 13.65
CA SER A 49 1.45 4.56 14.63
C SER A 49 2.79 5.04 14.04
N SER A 50 2.96 5.02 12.73
CA SER A 50 4.13 5.59 12.06
C SER A 50 4.02 7.11 12.03
N PRO A 51 5.06 7.87 12.41
CA PRO A 51 5.01 9.32 12.38
C PRO A 51 4.85 9.84 10.94
N GLY A 52 4.04 10.88 10.79
CA GLY A 52 3.88 11.59 9.52
C GLY A 52 5.14 12.38 9.15
N ILE A 53 5.27 12.71 7.89
CA ILE A 53 6.37 13.52 7.34
C ILE A 53 5.75 14.75 6.68
N ASP A 54 6.05 15.93 7.19
CA ASP A 54 5.34 17.18 6.84
C ASP A 54 5.44 17.55 5.35
N TRP A 55 6.62 17.34 4.74
CA TRP A 55 6.85 17.70 3.34
C TRP A 55 6.21 16.75 2.32
N MET A 56 5.76 15.55 2.75
CA MET A 56 5.07 14.62 1.86
C MET A 56 3.66 15.10 1.55
N MET A 57 3.39 15.44 0.30
CA MET A 57 2.11 15.99 -0.16
C MET A 57 1.45 15.14 -1.24
N GLN A 58 2.14 14.13 -1.77
CA GLN A 58 1.64 13.26 -2.84
C GLN A 58 2.31 11.88 -2.77
N VAL A 59 1.68 10.89 -3.41
CA VAL A 59 2.18 9.49 -3.44
C VAL A 59 3.60 9.41 -4.03
N ARG A 60 3.95 10.30 -4.94
CA ARG A 60 5.28 10.34 -5.54
C ARG A 60 6.36 10.78 -4.55
N ASP A 61 6.04 11.64 -3.59
CA ASP A 61 6.96 12.02 -2.51
C ASP A 61 7.22 10.81 -1.59
N LEU A 62 6.15 10.07 -1.27
CA LEU A 62 6.25 8.82 -0.51
C LEU A 62 7.06 7.75 -1.26
N ALA A 63 6.91 7.67 -2.59
CA ALA A 63 7.71 6.75 -3.42
C ALA A 63 9.20 7.08 -3.36
N GLY A 64 9.57 8.35 -3.49
CA GLY A 64 10.96 8.80 -3.33
C GLY A 64 11.54 8.48 -1.97
N TRP A 65 10.77 8.71 -0.91
CA TRP A 65 11.16 8.36 0.46
C TRP A 65 11.40 6.85 0.64
N TYR A 66 10.55 6.01 0.04
CA TYR A 66 10.75 4.55 0.11
C TYR A 66 11.99 4.09 -0.64
N LEU A 67 12.32 4.71 -1.78
CA LEU A 67 13.56 4.38 -2.50
C LEU A 67 14.80 4.67 -1.64
N GLU A 68 14.84 5.84 -0.97
CA GLU A 68 15.90 6.18 -0.01
C GLU A 68 15.93 5.19 1.18
N ALA A 69 14.76 4.84 1.75
CA ALA A 69 14.66 3.92 2.87
C ALA A 69 15.12 2.49 2.52
N ILE A 70 14.88 2.02 1.29
CA ILE A 70 15.35 0.71 0.79
C ILE A 70 16.87 0.73 0.67
N GLU A 71 17.45 1.81 0.15
CA GLU A 71 18.92 1.99 0.07
C GLU A 71 19.55 2.02 1.47
N ASP A 72 18.96 2.78 2.41
CA ASP A 72 19.44 2.89 3.80
C ASP A 72 19.51 1.55 4.54
N ILE A 73 18.58 0.63 4.26
CA ILE A 73 18.60 -0.74 4.84
C ILE A 73 19.44 -1.74 4.03
N GLY A 74 20.10 -1.28 2.97
CA GLY A 74 21.04 -2.07 2.18
C GLY A 74 20.39 -3.10 1.25
N LEU A 75 19.17 -2.83 0.77
CA LEU A 75 18.50 -3.68 -0.22
C LEU A 75 18.73 -3.12 -1.63
N ASP A 76 19.41 -3.88 -2.47
CA ASP A 76 19.77 -3.52 -3.84
C ASP A 76 18.99 -4.28 -4.93
N SER A 77 18.10 -5.20 -4.51
CA SER A 77 17.26 -6.00 -5.41
C SER A 77 16.02 -6.51 -4.68
N VAL A 78 14.85 -5.94 -4.97
CA VAL A 78 13.62 -6.16 -4.18
C VAL A 78 12.48 -6.68 -5.06
N ASN A 79 11.72 -7.65 -4.54
CA ASN A 79 10.40 -7.98 -5.08
C ASN A 79 9.37 -7.05 -4.42
N LEU A 80 8.41 -6.53 -5.18
CA LEU A 80 7.47 -5.53 -4.74
C LEU A 80 6.03 -6.00 -4.92
N LEU A 81 5.23 -5.97 -3.84
CA LEU A 81 3.80 -6.25 -3.86
C LEU A 81 3.07 -5.06 -3.28
N GLY A 82 2.14 -4.49 -4.05
CA GLY A 82 1.33 -3.37 -3.59
C GLY A 82 -0.16 -3.64 -3.70
N LEU A 83 -0.90 -3.29 -2.64
CA LEU A 83 -2.34 -3.50 -2.49
C LEU A 83 -3.04 -2.14 -2.59
N SER A 84 -4.00 -1.97 -3.51
CA SER A 84 -4.79 -0.74 -3.67
C SER A 84 -3.92 0.52 -3.75
N PHE A 85 -3.97 1.43 -2.77
CA PHE A 85 -3.10 2.60 -2.64
C PHE A 85 -1.60 2.22 -2.63
N GLY A 86 -1.24 1.15 -1.91
CA GLY A 86 0.13 0.59 -1.94
C GLY A 86 0.53 0.07 -3.32
N GLY A 87 -0.44 -0.33 -4.15
CA GLY A 87 -0.22 -0.68 -5.55
C GLY A 87 0.14 0.53 -6.41
N TRP A 88 -0.52 1.68 -6.18
CA TRP A 88 -0.13 2.95 -6.80
C TRP A 88 1.28 3.35 -6.39
N LEU A 89 1.56 3.32 -5.08
CA LEU A 89 2.89 3.60 -4.55
C LEU A 89 3.97 2.70 -5.18
N ALA A 90 3.70 1.38 -5.25
CA ALA A 90 4.60 0.41 -5.88
C ALA A 90 4.88 0.75 -7.35
N ALA A 91 3.86 1.14 -8.11
CA ALA A 91 4.03 1.55 -9.50
C ALA A 91 4.85 2.83 -9.64
N GLU A 92 4.65 3.83 -8.77
CA GLU A 92 5.47 5.06 -8.75
C GLU A 92 6.95 4.75 -8.44
N MET A 93 7.22 3.93 -7.43
CA MET A 93 8.57 3.49 -7.09
C MET A 93 9.23 2.77 -8.27
N ALA A 94 8.52 1.82 -8.88
CA ALA A 94 9.04 1.03 -9.99
C ALA A 94 9.36 1.88 -11.25
N VAL A 95 8.55 2.90 -11.57
CA VAL A 95 8.87 3.78 -12.71
C VAL A 95 9.97 4.80 -12.41
N MET A 96 10.20 5.13 -11.13
CA MET A 96 11.30 6.00 -10.69
C MET A 96 12.63 5.27 -10.75
N ASP A 97 12.70 4.04 -10.24
CA ASP A 97 13.89 3.18 -10.32
C ASP A 97 13.53 1.75 -10.78
N PRO A 98 13.41 1.53 -12.10
CA PRO A 98 13.12 0.20 -12.65
C PRO A 98 14.22 -0.85 -12.38
N GLY A 99 15.45 -0.42 -12.07
CA GLY A 99 16.59 -1.30 -11.82
C GLY A 99 16.59 -1.96 -10.45
N LEU A 100 15.94 -1.35 -9.48
CA LEU A 100 15.88 -1.82 -8.10
C LEU A 100 14.96 -3.04 -7.94
N PHE A 101 13.92 -3.15 -8.78
CA PHE A 101 12.86 -4.15 -8.59
C PHE A 101 13.02 -5.35 -9.54
N ARG A 102 12.89 -6.57 -9.00
CA ARG A 102 12.93 -7.83 -9.75
C ARG A 102 11.56 -8.24 -10.27
N LYS A 103 10.54 -8.09 -9.44
CA LYS A 103 9.14 -8.40 -9.73
C LYS A 103 8.24 -7.33 -9.16
N LEU A 104 7.15 -7.06 -9.86
CA LEU A 104 6.11 -6.14 -9.42
C LEU A 104 4.76 -6.83 -9.47
N VAL A 105 4.10 -6.96 -8.31
CA VAL A 105 2.74 -7.48 -8.20
C VAL A 105 1.83 -6.37 -7.72
N LEU A 106 0.80 -6.08 -8.50
CA LEU A 106 -0.19 -5.05 -8.22
C LEU A 106 -1.56 -5.71 -7.99
N VAL A 107 -2.12 -5.54 -6.81
CA VAL A 107 -3.43 -6.10 -6.44
C VAL A 107 -4.44 -4.96 -6.35
N CYS A 108 -5.37 -4.92 -7.29
CA CYS A 108 -6.42 -3.88 -7.40
C CYS A 108 -5.86 -2.46 -7.21
N PRO A 109 -4.79 -2.06 -7.93
CA PRO A 109 -4.11 -0.79 -7.66
C PRO A 109 -4.97 0.41 -8.04
N THR A 110 -4.88 1.49 -7.28
CA THR A 110 -5.25 2.84 -7.70
C THR A 110 -4.12 3.48 -8.51
N GLY A 111 -4.16 4.78 -8.78
CA GLY A 111 -3.05 5.53 -9.40
C GLY A 111 -3.20 5.82 -10.88
N ILE A 112 -4.14 5.17 -11.58
CA ILE A 112 -4.48 5.46 -12.99
C ILE A 112 -5.99 5.69 -13.10
N LYS A 113 -6.37 6.80 -13.75
CA LYS A 113 -7.78 7.06 -14.03
C LYS A 113 -8.27 6.06 -15.10
N PRO A 114 -9.34 5.30 -14.83
CA PRO A 114 -9.91 4.39 -15.81
C PRO A 114 -10.48 5.17 -17.01
N GLU A 115 -10.45 4.58 -18.20
CA GLU A 115 -11.07 5.16 -19.40
C GLU A 115 -12.61 5.08 -19.34
N GLN A 116 -13.12 4.06 -18.66
CA GLN A 116 -14.55 3.83 -18.41
C GLN A 116 -14.76 3.54 -16.93
N GLY A 117 -15.89 3.98 -16.41
CA GLY A 117 -16.19 3.88 -14.98
C GLY A 117 -15.63 5.03 -14.16
N GLU A 118 -15.73 4.88 -12.85
CA GLU A 118 -15.33 5.89 -11.87
C GLU A 118 -14.37 5.28 -10.85
N ILE A 119 -13.52 6.12 -10.26
CA ILE A 119 -12.74 5.73 -9.09
C ILE A 119 -13.68 5.78 -7.89
N TYR A 120 -13.77 4.66 -7.17
CA TYR A 120 -14.59 4.58 -5.95
C TYR A 120 -14.13 5.64 -4.94
N ASP A 121 -15.09 6.42 -4.43
CA ASP A 121 -14.79 7.46 -3.44
C ASP A 121 -14.86 6.89 -2.03
N ILE A 122 -13.70 6.56 -1.48
CA ILE A 122 -13.56 6.01 -0.13
C ILE A 122 -13.93 7.01 0.98
N PHE A 123 -14.07 8.29 0.65
CA PHE A 123 -14.42 9.34 1.63
C PHE A 123 -15.92 9.55 1.76
N LEU A 124 -16.72 9.01 0.84
CA LEU A 124 -18.19 9.06 0.91
C LEU A 124 -18.78 7.97 1.81
N ASN A 125 -17.99 6.96 2.17
CA ASN A 125 -18.43 5.82 2.98
C ASN A 125 -17.63 5.72 4.27
N LEU A 126 -18.21 5.10 5.29
CA LEU A 126 -17.46 4.73 6.49
C LEU A 126 -16.51 3.57 6.16
N ALA A 127 -15.40 3.48 6.89
CA ALA A 127 -14.41 2.43 6.65
C ALA A 127 -14.98 1.00 6.74
N PRO A 128 -15.89 0.66 7.69
CA PRO A 128 -16.54 -0.65 7.71
C PRO A 128 -17.36 -0.96 6.46
N ASP A 129 -18.11 0.02 5.93
CA ASP A 129 -18.94 -0.17 4.73
C ASP A 129 -18.06 -0.39 3.50
N TYR A 130 -17.04 0.44 3.34
CA TYR A 130 -16.03 0.28 2.28
C TYR A 130 -15.33 -1.09 2.34
N LEU A 131 -14.91 -1.53 3.53
CA LEU A 131 -14.29 -2.84 3.71
C LEU A 131 -15.25 -3.98 3.36
N LYS A 132 -16.52 -3.90 3.77
CA LYS A 132 -17.52 -4.90 3.44
C LYS A 132 -17.74 -5.01 1.93
N GLU A 133 -17.81 -3.90 1.23
CA GLU A 133 -17.99 -3.87 -0.24
C GLU A 133 -16.72 -4.33 -0.99
N SER A 134 -15.55 -4.26 -0.36
CA SER A 134 -14.29 -4.72 -0.95
C SER A 134 -14.13 -6.24 -0.98
N PHE A 135 -15.00 -6.99 -0.30
CA PHE A 135 -14.98 -8.45 -0.27
C PHE A 135 -16.16 -9.02 -1.05
N HIS A 136 -15.90 -10.04 -1.88
CA HIS A 136 -16.95 -10.78 -2.58
C HIS A 136 -17.86 -11.55 -1.62
N ASP A 137 -17.25 -12.18 -0.60
CA ASP A 137 -17.95 -12.93 0.44
C ASP A 137 -17.30 -12.61 1.81
N PRO A 138 -17.71 -11.53 2.47
CA PRO A 138 -17.17 -11.14 3.76
C PRO A 138 -17.37 -12.23 4.84
N GLU A 139 -18.56 -12.84 4.88
CA GLU A 139 -18.92 -13.83 5.91
C GLU A 139 -18.17 -15.15 5.72
N GLY A 140 -17.92 -15.57 4.48
CA GLY A 140 -17.14 -16.76 4.13
C GLY A 140 -15.63 -16.55 4.19
N THR A 141 -15.15 -15.31 4.32
CA THR A 141 -13.72 -15.01 4.36
C THR A 141 -13.19 -15.10 5.78
N ALA A 142 -12.36 -16.12 6.06
CA ALA A 142 -11.91 -16.48 7.40
C ALA A 142 -11.19 -15.35 8.16
N GLU A 143 -10.52 -14.41 7.47
CA GLU A 143 -9.78 -13.31 8.08
C GLU A 143 -10.53 -11.97 8.02
N TYR A 144 -11.75 -11.94 7.47
CA TYR A 144 -12.51 -10.69 7.35
C TYR A 144 -12.71 -10.00 8.71
N ASN A 145 -13.09 -10.75 9.75
CA ASN A 145 -13.29 -10.20 11.09
C ASN A 145 -12.01 -9.67 11.77
N LEU A 146 -10.82 -10.06 11.29
CA LEU A 146 -9.56 -9.46 11.76
C LEU A 146 -9.35 -8.08 11.15
N ILE A 147 -9.75 -7.91 9.89
CA ILE A 147 -9.64 -6.65 9.16
C ILE A 147 -10.77 -5.71 9.58
N CYS A 148 -12.01 -6.21 9.55
CA CYS A 148 -13.23 -5.47 9.83
C CYS A 148 -14.07 -6.23 10.89
N PRO A 149 -13.79 -6.06 12.19
CA PRO A 149 -14.62 -6.65 13.25
C PRO A 149 -16.02 -6.04 13.22
N SER A 150 -17.03 -6.84 13.59
CA SER A 150 -18.44 -6.40 13.63
C SER A 150 -18.68 -5.23 14.62
N GLU A 151 -17.86 -5.16 15.67
CA GLU A 151 -17.82 -4.08 16.64
C GLU A 151 -16.39 -3.55 16.75
N PRO A 152 -15.99 -2.60 15.87
CA PRO A 152 -14.67 -2.01 15.93
C PRO A 152 -14.46 -1.24 17.24
N THR A 153 -13.28 -1.39 17.84
CA THR A 153 -12.92 -0.58 19.01
C THR A 153 -12.73 0.90 18.63
N PRO A 154 -12.87 1.83 19.60
CA PRO A 154 -12.60 3.26 19.34
C PRO A 154 -11.22 3.49 18.73
N GLU A 155 -10.20 2.78 19.18
CA GLU A 155 -8.83 2.87 18.66
C GLU A 155 -8.75 2.41 17.20
N LYS A 156 -9.49 1.36 16.83
CA LYS A 156 -9.54 0.88 15.44
C LYS A 156 -10.22 1.89 14.53
N LEU A 157 -11.30 2.51 14.99
CA LEU A 157 -11.98 3.58 14.24
C LEU A 157 -11.06 4.79 14.05
N GLU A 158 -10.33 5.21 15.09
CA GLU A 158 -9.36 6.30 15.00
C GLU A 158 -8.25 5.99 14.00
N LEU A 159 -7.69 4.77 14.01
CA LEU A 159 -6.67 4.36 13.04
C LEU A 159 -7.17 4.44 11.60
N TRP A 160 -8.41 4.04 11.33
CA TRP A 160 -8.99 4.18 9.99
C TRP A 160 -9.19 5.63 9.57
N GLU A 161 -9.62 6.51 10.48
CA GLU A 161 -9.77 7.94 10.16
C GLU A 161 -8.42 8.60 9.91
N VAL A 162 -7.40 8.30 10.71
CA VAL A 162 -6.02 8.77 10.48
C VAL A 162 -5.50 8.27 9.12
N ALA A 163 -5.71 7.00 8.78
CA ALA A 163 -5.31 6.45 7.50
C ALA A 163 -6.03 7.12 6.32
N ARG A 164 -7.34 7.39 6.44
CA ARG A 164 -8.12 8.12 5.43
C ARG A 164 -7.62 9.55 5.26
N GLU A 165 -7.31 10.25 6.35
CA GLU A 165 -6.73 11.59 6.30
C GLU A 165 -5.40 11.60 5.55
N GLN A 166 -4.50 10.66 5.83
CA GLN A 166 -3.23 10.54 5.13
C GLN A 166 -3.41 10.17 3.65
N SER A 167 -4.31 9.25 3.35
CA SER A 167 -4.65 8.90 1.97
C SER A 167 -5.21 10.10 1.19
N CYS A 168 -6.05 10.92 1.86
CA CYS A 168 -6.56 12.18 1.32
C CYS A 168 -5.42 13.17 1.05
N LYS A 169 -4.55 13.40 2.02
CA LYS A 169 -3.40 14.29 1.90
C LYS A 169 -2.54 13.94 0.68
N LEU A 170 -2.25 12.66 0.48
CA LEU A 170 -1.34 12.17 -0.56
C LEU A 170 -2.01 11.99 -1.93
N GLY A 171 -3.30 11.65 -1.97
CA GLY A 171 -4.00 11.21 -3.18
C GLY A 171 -5.15 12.10 -3.65
N TRP A 172 -5.31 13.34 -3.15
CA TRP A 172 -6.47 14.17 -3.47
C TRP A 172 -6.39 14.93 -4.80
N LYS A 173 -5.21 15.33 -5.26
CA LYS A 173 -5.06 16.19 -6.45
C LYS A 173 -4.08 15.62 -7.47
N PRO A 174 -4.61 14.95 -8.51
CA PRO A 174 -6.00 14.54 -8.74
C PRO A 174 -6.39 13.34 -7.87
N TYR A 175 -7.71 13.16 -7.67
CA TYR A 175 -8.23 12.14 -6.76
C TYR A 175 -7.83 10.72 -7.18
N MET A 176 -7.02 10.08 -6.33
CA MET A 176 -6.58 8.69 -6.39
C MET A 176 -5.89 8.25 -7.70
N TYR A 177 -5.30 9.19 -8.45
CA TYR A 177 -4.46 8.85 -9.61
C TYR A 177 -3.37 9.91 -9.89
N ASN A 178 -2.34 9.48 -10.65
CA ASN A 178 -1.34 10.38 -11.23
C ASN A 178 -1.47 10.36 -12.76
N PRO A 179 -1.81 11.50 -13.41
CA PRO A 179 -1.98 11.54 -14.86
C PRO A 179 -0.71 11.19 -15.64
N ASN A 180 0.46 11.33 -15.02
CA ASN A 180 1.74 11.02 -15.66
C ASN A 180 2.11 9.54 -15.55
N LEU A 181 1.59 8.79 -14.57
CA LEU A 181 2.02 7.41 -14.30
C LEU A 181 1.82 6.51 -15.53
N LYS A 182 0.66 6.58 -16.20
CA LYS A 182 0.38 5.78 -17.41
C LYS A 182 1.41 5.98 -18.53
N HIS A 183 1.99 7.18 -18.61
CA HIS A 183 3.00 7.52 -19.62
C HIS A 183 4.40 7.01 -19.26
N LEU A 184 4.62 6.59 -18.00
CA LEU A 184 5.88 6.08 -17.50
C LEU A 184 5.93 4.55 -17.43
N LEU A 185 4.79 3.87 -17.46
CA LEU A 185 4.72 2.40 -17.33
C LEU A 185 5.51 1.65 -18.40
N HIS A 186 5.76 2.25 -19.58
CA HIS A 186 6.61 1.66 -20.61
C HIS A 186 8.06 1.43 -20.14
N ARG A 187 8.51 2.07 -19.06
CA ARG A 187 9.83 1.87 -18.47
C ARG A 187 9.98 0.51 -17.79
N LEU A 188 8.86 -0.15 -17.48
CA LEU A 188 8.80 -1.43 -16.75
C LEU A 188 8.90 -2.67 -17.67
N LYS A 189 9.39 -2.53 -18.90
CA LYS A 189 9.42 -3.59 -19.92
C LYS A 189 10.20 -4.86 -19.51
N ASN A 190 11.11 -4.76 -18.56
CA ASN A 190 11.95 -5.85 -18.07
C ASN A 190 11.53 -6.36 -16.68
N LEU A 191 10.46 -5.86 -16.12
CA LEU A 191 9.87 -6.34 -14.88
C LEU A 191 8.88 -7.48 -15.18
N ASN A 192 9.00 -8.59 -14.46
CA ASN A 192 8.09 -9.73 -14.49
C ASN A 192 6.97 -9.55 -13.47
#